data_78a079c6ab75d788dcfc7e0f67de6245
#
_entry.id   78a079c6ab75d788dcfc7e0f67de6245
#
_cell.length_a   1.000
_cell.length_b   1.000
_cell.length_c   1.000
_cell.angle_alpha   90.00
_cell.angle_beta   90.00
_cell.angle_gamma   90.00
#
_symmetry.space_group_name_H-M   'P 1'
#
loop_
_entity.id
_entity.type
_entity.pdbx_description
1 polymer ?
#
loop_
_entity_poly.entity_id
_entity_poly.type
_entity_poly.pdbx_seq_one_letter_code
_entity_poly.pdbx_strand_id
1 'polypeptide(L)'
;MRFDDHQAVSIAIEMERRGEEFYRKAARVSKSEATIALLHTLADDEKGHMSDFQRLADRLGGDNRTYDEETGVYLTAIAADIVFPGGLMQLLPGDGLSNPEAVLLYAIRSEKDSILFYSEMTRHALNDSARGIFEEILRAERGHLARLLRMLERIQNP
;
A
#
# COMPACT_ATOMS: atom_id res chain seq x y z
N MET A 1 -0.96 14.84 -19.05
CA MET A 1 -1.81 14.71 -17.87
C MET A 1 -1.03 15.31 -16.70
N ARG A 2 -1.58 16.29 -15.99
CA ARG A 2 -0.87 16.92 -14.87
C ARG A 2 -1.19 16.15 -13.60
N PHE A 3 -0.18 15.73 -12.88
CA PHE A 3 -0.33 15.02 -11.61
C PHE A 3 -0.66 16.02 -10.49
N ASP A 4 -1.59 15.64 -9.61
CA ASP A 4 -2.05 16.45 -8.47
C ASP A 4 -2.33 15.57 -7.24
N ASP A 5 -2.61 16.21 -6.11
CA ASP A 5 -2.91 15.48 -4.86
C ASP A 5 -4.17 14.59 -4.99
N HIS A 6 -5.14 14.98 -5.80
CA HIS A 6 -6.35 14.17 -6.00
C HIS A 6 -6.03 12.87 -6.74
N GLN A 7 -5.17 12.92 -7.77
CA GLN A 7 -4.71 11.71 -8.47
C GLN A 7 -3.87 10.84 -7.55
N ALA A 8 -2.99 11.42 -6.73
CA ALA A 8 -2.22 10.69 -5.75
C ALA A 8 -3.10 9.94 -4.75
N VAL A 9 -4.13 10.59 -4.23
CA VAL A 9 -5.10 9.97 -3.31
C VAL A 9 -5.90 8.87 -4.00
N SER A 10 -6.29 9.05 -5.26
CA SER A 10 -6.98 8.00 -6.03
C SER A 10 -6.12 6.75 -6.22
N ILE A 11 -4.83 6.93 -6.47
CA ILE A 11 -3.86 5.84 -6.54
C ILE A 11 -3.72 5.16 -5.17
N ALA A 12 -3.61 5.94 -4.10
CA ALA A 12 -3.53 5.41 -2.75
C ALA A 12 -4.74 4.54 -2.40
N ILE A 13 -5.96 4.98 -2.69
CA ILE A 13 -7.19 4.20 -2.49
C ILE A 13 -7.12 2.84 -3.20
N GLU A 14 -6.63 2.82 -4.44
CA GLU A 14 -6.48 1.56 -5.20
C GLU A 14 -5.40 0.67 -4.60
N MET A 15 -4.29 1.23 -4.11
CA MET A 15 -3.24 0.49 -3.43
C MET A 15 -3.78 -0.19 -2.17
N GLU A 16 -4.47 0.54 -1.31
CA GLU A 16 -5.06 0.02 -0.08
C GLU A 16 -6.11 -1.05 -0.36
N ARG A 17 -6.96 -0.83 -1.37
CA ARG A 17 -7.97 -1.82 -1.79
C ARG A 17 -7.33 -3.14 -2.20
N ARG A 18 -6.24 -3.09 -2.97
CA ARG A 18 -5.50 -4.29 -3.39
C ARG A 18 -4.79 -4.97 -2.21
N GLY A 19 -4.24 -4.19 -1.31
CA GLY A 19 -3.62 -4.68 -0.08
C GLY A 19 -4.63 -5.44 0.78
N GLU A 20 -5.78 -4.86 1.06
CA GLU A 20 -6.86 -5.51 1.79
C GLU A 20 -7.26 -6.84 1.13
N GLU A 21 -7.51 -6.82 -0.16
CA GLU A 21 -7.92 -8.01 -0.93
C GLU A 21 -6.86 -9.11 -0.86
N PHE A 22 -5.60 -8.76 -1.03
CA PHE A 22 -4.47 -9.70 -0.93
C PHE A 22 -4.40 -10.34 0.46
N TYR A 23 -4.39 -9.52 1.52
CA TYR A 23 -4.28 -10.04 2.88
C TYR A 23 -5.45 -10.94 3.27
N ARG A 24 -6.67 -10.61 2.85
CA ARG A 24 -7.84 -11.47 3.08
C ARG A 24 -7.76 -12.79 2.33
N LYS A 25 -7.31 -12.78 1.07
CA LYS A 25 -7.11 -14.01 0.29
C LYS A 25 -6.02 -14.89 0.91
N ALA A 26 -4.89 -14.31 1.29
CA ALA A 26 -3.79 -15.02 1.93
C ALA A 26 -4.22 -15.63 3.28
N ALA A 27 -5.00 -14.91 4.07
CA ALA A 27 -5.52 -15.41 5.35
C ALA A 27 -6.41 -16.66 5.18
N ARG A 28 -7.21 -16.72 4.10
CA ARG A 28 -8.11 -17.86 3.84
C ARG A 28 -7.38 -19.17 3.56
N VAL A 29 -6.19 -19.08 3.00
CA VAL A 29 -5.40 -20.28 2.61
C VAL A 29 -4.27 -20.59 3.57
N SER A 30 -3.96 -19.70 4.50
CA SER A 30 -2.94 -19.93 5.53
C SER A 30 -3.37 -21.01 6.52
N LYS A 31 -2.41 -21.78 7.00
CA LYS A 31 -2.61 -22.85 8.01
C LYS A 31 -2.10 -22.47 9.39
N SER A 32 -1.35 -21.39 9.50
CA SER A 32 -0.79 -20.89 10.76
C SER A 32 -1.73 -19.88 11.40
N GLU A 33 -2.23 -20.16 12.59
CA GLU A 33 -3.10 -19.22 13.34
C GLU A 33 -2.44 -17.86 13.55
N ALA A 34 -1.14 -17.83 13.86
CA ALA A 34 -0.39 -16.59 14.05
C ALA A 34 -0.30 -15.77 12.74
N THR A 35 -0.09 -16.45 11.61
CA THR A 35 -0.04 -15.81 10.29
C THR A 35 -1.44 -15.31 9.90
N ILE A 36 -2.48 -16.10 10.11
CA ILE A 36 -3.87 -15.71 9.85
C ILE A 36 -4.24 -14.46 10.64
N ALA A 37 -3.91 -14.42 11.94
CA ALA A 37 -4.19 -13.26 12.79
C ALA A 37 -3.47 -12.00 12.31
N LEU A 38 -2.20 -12.12 11.92
CA LEU A 38 -1.46 -11.00 11.36
C LEU A 38 -2.10 -10.50 10.05
N LEU A 39 -2.40 -11.41 9.12
CA LEU A 39 -2.98 -11.06 7.82
C LEU A 39 -4.34 -10.39 7.95
N HIS A 40 -5.19 -10.83 8.90
CA HIS A 40 -6.45 -10.16 9.19
C HIS A 40 -6.25 -8.76 9.76
N THR A 41 -5.31 -8.58 10.69
CA THR A 41 -4.99 -7.26 11.23
C THR A 41 -4.52 -6.32 10.12
N LEU A 42 -3.61 -6.77 9.25
CA LEU A 42 -3.16 -5.97 8.12
C LEU A 42 -4.31 -5.61 7.18
N ALA A 43 -5.18 -6.56 6.85
CA ALA A 43 -6.34 -6.31 6.00
C ALA A 43 -7.30 -5.25 6.60
N ASP A 44 -7.51 -5.28 7.91
CA ASP A 44 -8.36 -4.29 8.61
C ASP A 44 -7.70 -2.91 8.63
N ASP A 45 -6.38 -2.85 8.80
CA ASP A 45 -5.61 -1.60 8.72
C ASP A 45 -5.72 -0.99 7.31
N GLU A 46 -5.49 -1.77 6.23
CA GLU A 46 -5.64 -1.31 4.83
C GLU A 46 -7.04 -0.75 4.55
N LYS A 47 -8.08 -1.43 5.05
CA LYS A 47 -9.46 -0.94 4.94
C LYS A 47 -9.64 0.41 5.65
N GLY A 48 -9.03 0.59 6.81
CA GLY A 48 -9.02 1.85 7.53
C GLY A 48 -8.34 2.96 6.73
N HIS A 49 -7.15 2.69 6.19
CA HIS A 49 -6.38 3.63 5.34
C HIS A 49 -7.18 4.04 4.10
N MET A 50 -7.82 3.08 3.41
CA MET A 50 -8.69 3.36 2.28
C MET A 50 -9.81 4.34 2.65
N SER A 51 -10.43 4.17 3.83
CA SER A 51 -11.47 5.08 4.31
C SER A 51 -10.93 6.48 4.61
N ASP A 52 -9.72 6.58 5.16
CA ASP A 52 -9.04 7.86 5.41
C ASP A 52 -8.76 8.60 4.10
N PHE A 53 -8.25 7.90 3.09
CA PHE A 53 -8.03 8.49 1.77
C PHE A 53 -9.32 8.88 1.06
N GLN A 54 -10.41 8.12 1.20
CA GLN A 54 -11.72 8.49 0.64
C GLN A 54 -12.25 9.79 1.26
N ARG A 55 -12.13 9.95 2.59
CA ARG A 55 -12.49 11.20 3.25
C ARG A 55 -11.60 12.37 2.83
N LEU A 56 -10.32 12.11 2.59
CA LEU A 56 -9.40 13.11 2.07
C LEU A 56 -9.78 13.53 0.65
N ALA A 57 -10.08 12.58 -0.24
CA ALA A 57 -10.52 12.86 -1.61
C ALA A 57 -11.73 13.80 -1.64
N ASP A 58 -12.71 13.58 -0.76
CA ASP A 58 -13.90 14.45 -0.64
C ASP A 58 -13.53 15.88 -0.23
N ARG A 59 -12.50 16.05 0.60
CA ARG A 59 -12.03 17.38 1.05
C ARG A 59 -11.19 18.12 0.01
N LEU A 60 -10.50 17.40 -0.86
CA LEU A 60 -9.66 17.98 -1.91
C LEU A 60 -10.47 18.53 -3.10
N GLY A 61 -11.77 18.29 -3.13
CA GLY A 61 -12.65 18.77 -4.19
C GLY A 61 -12.53 20.29 -4.37
N GLY A 62 -12.02 20.71 -5.55
CA GLY A 62 -11.81 22.12 -5.90
C GLY A 62 -10.38 22.63 -5.77
N ASP A 63 -9.43 21.85 -5.28
CA ASP A 63 -8.01 22.17 -5.35
C ASP A 63 -7.49 21.81 -6.75
N ASN A 64 -7.15 22.83 -7.55
CA ASN A 64 -6.68 22.68 -8.94
C ASN A 64 -5.15 22.82 -9.07
N ARG A 65 -4.41 22.82 -7.96
CA ARG A 65 -2.94 22.90 -8.00
C ARG A 65 -2.38 21.59 -8.55
N THR A 66 -1.35 21.70 -9.36
CA THR A 66 -0.64 20.56 -9.95
C THR A 66 0.84 20.64 -9.62
N TYR A 67 1.49 19.48 -9.59
CA TYR A 67 2.94 19.42 -9.47
C TYR A 67 3.62 19.99 -10.71
N ASP A 68 4.88 20.41 -10.57
CA ASP A 68 5.71 20.69 -11.73
C ASP A 68 5.86 19.41 -12.61
N GLU A 69 6.25 19.62 -13.87
CA GLU A 69 6.27 18.54 -14.87
C GLU A 69 7.22 17.41 -14.47
N GLU A 70 8.41 17.73 -13.96
CA GLU A 70 9.42 16.75 -13.56
C GLU A 70 8.92 15.87 -12.41
N THR A 71 8.40 16.48 -11.35
CA THR A 71 7.79 15.80 -10.20
C THR A 71 6.61 14.94 -10.63
N GLY A 72 5.73 15.48 -11.48
CA GLY A 72 4.55 14.76 -11.98
C GLY A 72 4.93 13.52 -12.80
N VAL A 73 5.92 13.60 -13.67
CA VAL A 73 6.44 12.46 -14.44
C VAL A 73 7.03 11.40 -13.51
N TYR A 74 7.82 11.80 -12.54
CA TYR A 74 8.43 10.91 -11.56
C TYR A 74 7.39 10.15 -10.72
N LEU A 75 6.42 10.87 -10.16
CA LEU A 75 5.36 10.26 -9.34
C LEU A 75 4.47 9.34 -10.18
N THR A 76 4.19 9.70 -11.42
CA THR A 76 3.44 8.85 -12.36
C THR A 76 4.19 7.56 -12.65
N ALA A 77 5.52 7.62 -12.82
CA ALA A 77 6.34 6.44 -13.07
C ALA A 77 6.35 5.48 -11.87
N ILE A 78 6.47 6.00 -10.64
CA ILE A 78 6.38 5.20 -9.42
C ILE A 78 4.99 4.54 -9.32
N ALA A 79 3.93 5.32 -9.51
CA ALA A 79 2.57 4.82 -9.44
C ALA A 79 2.27 3.76 -10.50
N ALA A 80 2.81 3.90 -11.70
CA ALA A 80 2.64 2.95 -12.78
C ALA A 80 3.21 1.56 -12.44
N ASP A 81 4.36 1.50 -11.77
CA ASP A 81 4.96 0.23 -11.33
C ASP A 81 4.12 -0.46 -10.24
N ILE A 82 3.41 0.31 -9.42
CA ILE A 82 2.62 -0.20 -8.29
C ILE A 82 1.21 -0.64 -8.72
N VAL A 83 0.55 0.12 -9.59
CA VAL A 83 -0.91 0.04 -9.80
C VAL A 83 -1.30 -0.70 -11.09
N PHE A 84 -0.41 -0.86 -12.07
CA PHE A 84 -0.80 -1.37 -13.40
C PHE A 84 -1.01 -2.90 -13.48
N PRO A 85 -1.87 -3.35 -14.45
CA PRO A 85 -2.14 -4.78 -14.66
C PRO A 85 -0.86 -5.52 -15.05
N GLY A 86 -0.50 -6.52 -14.33
CA GLY A 86 0.80 -7.19 -14.39
C GLY A 86 1.62 -6.89 -13.14
N GLY A 87 1.18 -5.93 -12.32
CA GLY A 87 1.70 -5.72 -11.00
C GLY A 87 1.59 -7.00 -10.16
N LEU A 88 2.21 -6.96 -9.06
CA LEU A 88 2.52 -8.02 -8.09
C LEU A 88 1.53 -9.20 -7.97
N MET A 89 0.22 -9.00 -8.13
CA MET A 89 -0.78 -10.08 -8.02
C MET A 89 -0.64 -11.17 -9.10
N GLN A 90 0.03 -10.89 -10.23
CA GLN A 90 0.29 -11.88 -11.28
C GLN A 90 1.63 -12.61 -11.11
N LEU A 91 2.48 -12.16 -10.20
CA LEU A 91 3.78 -12.77 -9.92
C LEU A 91 3.70 -13.95 -8.95
N LEU A 92 2.58 -14.12 -8.24
CA LEU A 92 2.33 -15.33 -7.47
C LEU A 92 1.75 -16.39 -8.41
N PRO A 93 2.43 -17.54 -8.59
CA PRO A 93 1.82 -18.70 -9.23
C PRO A 93 0.49 -19.03 -8.56
N GLY A 94 -0.44 -19.70 -9.25
CA GLY A 94 -1.78 -19.96 -8.73
C GLY A 94 -1.83 -20.65 -7.36
N ASP A 95 -0.77 -21.35 -6.96
CA ASP A 95 -0.54 -21.98 -5.66
C ASP A 95 0.36 -21.15 -4.71
N GLY A 96 0.87 -20.02 -5.15
CA GLY A 96 1.79 -19.17 -4.38
C GLY A 96 1.22 -18.68 -3.06
N LEU A 97 -0.09 -18.49 -2.98
CA LEU A 97 -0.79 -18.12 -1.74
C LEU A 97 -0.76 -19.25 -0.67
N SER A 98 -0.53 -20.48 -1.05
CA SER A 98 -0.39 -21.61 -0.10
C SER A 98 1.00 -21.73 0.49
N ASN A 99 2.01 -21.07 -0.08
CA ASN A 99 3.36 -21.01 0.44
C ASN A 99 3.53 -19.82 1.40
N PRO A 100 3.68 -20.03 2.72
CA PRO A 100 3.73 -18.95 3.71
C PRO A 100 4.89 -17.98 3.48
N GLU A 101 6.06 -18.49 3.10
CA GLU A 101 7.24 -17.63 2.84
C GLU A 101 7.02 -16.77 1.60
N ALA A 102 6.49 -17.32 0.52
CA ALA A 102 6.18 -16.57 -0.70
C ALA A 102 5.15 -15.46 -0.44
N VAL A 103 4.14 -15.74 0.37
CA VAL A 103 3.12 -14.74 0.78
C VAL A 103 3.77 -13.58 1.54
N LEU A 104 4.64 -13.88 2.52
CA LEU A 104 5.30 -12.86 3.31
C LEU A 104 6.29 -12.03 2.48
N LEU A 105 7.07 -12.67 1.61
CA LEU A 105 8.00 -11.96 0.72
C LEU A 105 7.26 -11.02 -0.24
N TYR A 106 6.13 -11.46 -0.76
CA TYR A 106 5.26 -10.63 -1.57
C TYR A 106 4.71 -9.45 -0.79
N ALA A 107 4.15 -9.69 0.40
CA ALA A 107 3.62 -8.64 1.27
C ALA A 107 4.71 -7.60 1.63
N ILE A 108 5.90 -8.07 2.00
CA ILE A 108 7.05 -7.22 2.31
C ILE A 108 7.41 -6.30 1.13
N ARG A 109 7.41 -6.83 -0.09
CA ARG A 109 7.65 -6.03 -1.29
C ARG A 109 6.55 -4.99 -1.49
N SER A 110 5.30 -5.38 -1.37
CA SER A 110 4.15 -4.48 -1.49
C SER A 110 4.22 -3.33 -0.47
N GLU A 111 4.55 -3.63 0.80
CA GLU A 111 4.71 -2.60 1.82
C GLU A 111 5.87 -1.63 1.51
N LYS A 112 6.99 -2.14 0.98
CA LYS A 112 8.10 -1.28 0.55
C LYS A 112 7.70 -0.33 -0.59
N ASP A 113 6.89 -0.79 -1.53
CA ASP A 113 6.37 0.02 -2.62
C ASP A 113 5.42 1.09 -2.09
N SER A 114 4.52 0.75 -1.15
CA SER A 114 3.64 1.70 -0.48
C SER A 114 4.44 2.75 0.31
N ILE A 115 5.44 2.33 1.06
CA ILE A 115 6.34 3.22 1.81
C ILE A 115 7.05 4.20 0.87
N LEU A 116 7.55 3.73 -0.27
CA LEU A 116 8.17 4.60 -1.28
C LEU A 116 7.18 5.65 -1.77
N PHE A 117 6.00 5.23 -2.23
CA PHE A 117 4.99 6.14 -2.75
C PHE A 117 4.52 7.16 -1.70
N TYR A 118 4.18 6.71 -0.51
CA TYR A 118 3.70 7.61 0.56
C TYR A 118 4.81 8.54 1.10
N SER A 119 6.07 8.10 1.09
CA SER A 119 7.21 8.98 1.41
C SER A 119 7.32 10.12 0.42
N GLU A 120 7.20 9.84 -0.88
CA GLU A 120 7.25 10.85 -1.93
C GLU A 120 6.02 11.77 -1.85
N MET A 121 4.83 11.24 -1.57
CA MET A 121 3.63 12.05 -1.39
C MET A 121 3.73 12.97 -0.15
N THR A 122 4.25 12.47 0.97
CA THR A 122 4.51 13.32 2.15
C THR A 122 5.45 14.48 1.81
N ARG A 123 6.45 14.21 0.97
CA ARG A 123 7.45 15.19 0.56
C ARG A 123 6.90 16.25 -0.39
N HIS A 124 6.04 15.86 -1.34
CA HIS A 124 5.63 16.70 -2.47
C HIS A 124 4.19 17.22 -2.37
N ALA A 125 3.35 16.68 -1.49
CA ALA A 125 1.94 17.08 -1.37
C ALA A 125 1.76 18.60 -1.30
N LEU A 126 0.86 19.13 -2.12
CA LEU A 126 0.56 20.55 -2.24
C LEU A 126 -0.43 21.01 -1.17
N ASN A 127 -1.25 20.10 -0.68
CA ASN A 127 -2.25 20.34 0.35
C ASN A 127 -1.76 19.80 1.70
N ASP A 128 -1.81 20.61 2.75
CA ASP A 128 -1.32 20.23 4.07
C ASP A 128 -2.13 19.08 4.70
N SER A 129 -3.44 19.02 4.44
CA SER A 129 -4.27 17.90 4.90
C SER A 129 -3.88 16.59 4.20
N ALA A 130 -3.59 16.65 2.90
CA ALA A 130 -3.08 15.50 2.14
C ALA A 130 -1.74 15.03 2.72
N ARG A 131 -0.81 15.96 2.93
CA ARG A 131 0.50 15.67 3.52
C ARG A 131 0.37 14.98 4.87
N GLY A 132 -0.49 15.49 5.75
CA GLY A 132 -0.72 14.92 7.08
C GLY A 132 -1.23 13.48 7.04
N ILE A 133 -2.18 13.18 6.15
CA ILE A 133 -2.72 11.82 5.99
C ILE A 133 -1.66 10.88 5.41
N PHE A 134 -0.92 11.29 4.36
CA PHE A 134 0.17 10.48 3.82
C PHE A 134 1.24 10.19 4.88
N GLU A 135 1.59 11.15 5.71
CA GLU A 135 2.56 10.96 6.79
C GLU A 135 2.06 9.99 7.86
N GLU A 136 0.80 10.05 8.24
CA GLU A 136 0.19 9.15 9.21
C GLU A 136 0.18 7.71 8.70
N ILE A 137 -0.29 7.51 7.46
CA ILE A 137 -0.35 6.19 6.84
C ILE A 137 1.05 5.65 6.58
N LEU A 138 2.00 6.46 6.14
CA LEU A 138 3.40 6.07 5.99
C LEU A 138 3.98 5.46 7.29
N ARG A 139 3.64 6.03 8.45
CA ARG A 139 4.06 5.46 9.75
C ARG A 139 3.41 4.09 9.99
N ALA A 140 2.15 3.92 9.62
CA ALA A 140 1.46 2.63 9.73
C ALA A 140 2.11 1.58 8.83
N GLU A 141 2.40 1.90 7.56
CA GLU A 141 3.05 0.99 6.59
C GLU A 141 4.43 0.52 7.07
N ARG A 142 5.20 1.40 7.69
CA ARG A 142 6.47 1.02 8.33
C ARG A 142 6.27 0.00 9.45
N GLY A 143 5.18 0.13 10.20
CA GLY A 143 4.77 -0.84 11.22
C GLY A 143 4.37 -2.18 10.61
N HIS A 144 3.63 -2.17 9.51
CA HIS A 144 3.26 -3.37 8.74
C HIS A 144 4.51 -4.11 8.28
N LEU A 145 5.43 -3.41 7.62
CA LEU A 145 6.70 -3.99 7.17
C LEU A 145 7.47 -4.64 8.31
N ALA A 146 7.58 -3.98 9.45
CA ALA A 146 8.30 -4.52 10.61
C ALA A 146 7.64 -5.80 11.15
N ARG A 147 6.30 -5.86 11.17
CA ARG A 147 5.56 -7.06 11.61
C ARG A 147 5.75 -8.23 10.63
N LEU A 148 5.70 -7.95 9.33
CA LEU A 148 5.92 -8.96 8.28
C LEU A 148 7.35 -9.52 8.32
N LEU A 149 8.35 -8.68 8.48
CA LEU A 149 9.75 -9.12 8.60
C LEU A 149 9.97 -10.02 9.81
N ARG A 150 9.40 -9.67 10.96
CA ARG A 150 9.46 -10.54 12.16
C ARG A 150 8.75 -11.88 11.94
N MET A 151 7.63 -11.90 11.24
CA MET A 151 6.92 -13.15 10.92
C MET A 151 7.75 -14.02 9.97
N LEU A 152 8.37 -13.42 8.96
CA LEU A 152 9.26 -14.13 8.03
C LEU A 152 10.45 -14.76 8.77
N GLU A 153 11.08 -14.01 9.67
CA GLU A 153 12.18 -14.50 10.49
C GLU A 153 11.76 -15.73 11.32
N ARG A 154 10.58 -15.73 11.92
CA ARG A 154 10.05 -16.86 12.67
C ARG A 154 9.80 -18.11 11.81
N ILE A 155 9.39 -17.93 10.56
CA ILE A 155 9.17 -19.03 9.62
C ILE A 155 10.51 -19.61 9.18
N GLN A 156 11.51 -18.78 8.95
CA GLN A 156 12.84 -19.21 8.50
C GLN A 156 13.69 -19.80 9.63
N ASN A 157 13.42 -19.43 10.88
CA ASN A 157 14.14 -19.89 12.08
C ASN A 157 13.13 -20.40 13.13
N PRO A 158 12.49 -21.54 12.86
CA PRO A 158 11.46 -22.10 13.72
C PRO A 158 11.99 -22.60 15.07
#